data_3415c6dc907f0ddb4c4ee767eb72c1d2
#
_entry.id   3415c6dc907f0ddb4c4ee767eb72c1d2
#
_cell.length_a   1.000
_cell.length_b   1.000
_cell.length_c   1.000
_cell.angle_alpha   90.00
_cell.angle_beta   90.00
_cell.angle_gamma   90.00
#
_symmetry.space_group_name_H-M   'P 1'
#
loop_
_entity.id
_entity.type
_entity.pdbx_description
1 polymer ?
#
loop_
_entity_poly.entity_id
_entity_poly.type
_entity_poly.pdbx_seq_one_letter_code
_entity_poly.pdbx_strand_id
1 'polypeptide(L)'
;MKQLPGPTPTGLVAVSAPGSSVISRTYPWPECGIVQLDKIMPNEVGLNRSFNYTIKITNLTESTLSDIVVNEQLPENFKYMSSNPSARQVETKLIWDISSLGPKTNKQFTVTGMATYTAPLKHSTTVITPVIPATAVIEVIQPELKLAKTAPAEVLLCDLIPVRYVATNSGTGSIQNVKIVENLPAGLRTTDGKNQLVFDAGTLGAGQSRQFTAELRATQTGTFVSSAVASSTTGLSVESAATTTSVGMPVLTINKTGPENLYIGRPASYEITIRNNSAISAKNAILEDSIPDGVSGVKATAGAKLSGSKLVWEFGTLEPNSSKNVSVTYTPTRAGTLINSATASAYCAEAVTSTMKTSVTGIPALSLEVVDVEDPVRTGTRATYVIRVENQGSATATNIRIACILENNVQYISSAGATAGSQEGQTVRFFPLGSLAPQAQAAWRVVVEAVRSGDVRFKTIMNADQLSRPVEETESTLIYD
;
A
#
# COMPACT_ATOMS: atom_id res chain seq x y z
N MET A 1 -19.23 28.93 86.92
CA MET A 1 -18.25 27.89 86.56
C MET A 1 -18.06 27.86 85.04
N LYS A 2 -16.93 28.35 84.56
CA LYS A 2 -16.59 28.26 83.12
C LYS A 2 -16.26 26.83 82.76
N GLN A 3 -16.99 26.25 81.83
CA GLN A 3 -16.65 24.96 81.25
C GLN A 3 -15.37 25.11 80.43
N LEU A 4 -14.31 24.44 80.82
CA LEU A 4 -13.10 24.32 80.05
C LEU A 4 -13.36 23.53 78.76
N PRO A 5 -12.86 23.92 77.63
CA PRO A 5 -13.03 23.12 76.41
C PRO A 5 -12.30 21.79 76.58
N GLY A 6 -13.05 20.71 76.33
CA GLY A 6 -12.48 19.37 76.32
C GLY A 6 -11.40 19.24 75.23
N PRO A 7 -10.37 18.48 75.47
CA PRO A 7 -9.28 18.29 74.49
C PRO A 7 -9.77 17.64 73.20
N THR A 8 -9.37 18.24 72.11
CA THR A 8 -9.58 17.68 70.78
C THR A 8 -8.82 16.35 70.67
N PRO A 9 -9.48 15.21 70.36
CA PRO A 9 -8.75 13.97 70.24
C PRO A 9 -7.91 13.95 68.98
N THR A 10 -6.59 13.94 69.15
CA THR A 10 -5.61 13.67 68.05
C THR A 10 -5.59 12.17 67.77
N GLY A 11 -6.12 11.80 66.60
CA GLY A 11 -6.07 10.41 66.17
C GLY A 11 -4.67 10.04 65.61
N LEU A 12 -4.05 9.05 66.15
CA LEU A 12 -2.88 8.41 65.57
C LEU A 12 -3.31 7.43 64.48
N VAL A 13 -2.84 7.65 63.27
CA VAL A 13 -3.00 6.67 62.16
C VAL A 13 -1.95 5.59 62.34
N ALA A 14 -2.33 4.39 62.61
CA ALA A 14 -1.43 3.25 62.66
C ALA A 14 -1.23 2.66 61.27
N VAL A 15 -0.09 2.08 61.02
CA VAL A 15 0.41 1.46 59.77
C VAL A 15 -0.65 0.64 59.07
N SER A 16 -1.01 0.99 57.85
CA SER A 16 -1.94 0.25 57.01
C SER A 16 -1.24 -0.88 56.27
N ALA A 17 -1.80 -2.10 56.31
CA ALA A 17 -1.53 -3.10 55.31
C ALA A 17 -2.03 -2.66 53.95
N PRO A 18 -1.44 -3.06 52.80
CA PRO A 18 -1.91 -2.66 51.48
C PRO A 18 -3.42 -2.97 51.31
N GLY A 19 -4.22 -1.93 51.06
CA GLY A 19 -5.68 -2.04 50.82
C GLY A 19 -6.58 -1.91 52.04
N SER A 20 -6.08 -1.66 53.27
CA SER A 20 -6.88 -1.42 54.47
C SER A 20 -6.38 -0.24 55.30
N SER A 21 -7.27 0.40 56.03
CA SER A 21 -6.96 1.43 57.03
C SER A 21 -7.29 0.95 58.43
N VAL A 22 -6.49 1.40 59.38
CA VAL A 22 -6.70 1.16 60.79
C VAL A 22 -6.91 2.48 61.50
N ILE A 23 -8.07 2.62 62.18
CA ILE A 23 -8.30 3.79 63.09
C ILE A 23 -8.17 3.23 64.52
N SER A 24 -7.25 3.78 65.27
CA SER A 24 -7.00 3.42 66.66
C SER A 24 -7.35 4.61 67.57
N ARG A 25 -8.07 4.33 68.65
CA ARG A 25 -8.41 5.29 69.71
C ARG A 25 -8.19 4.69 71.06
N THR A 26 -7.52 5.44 71.93
CA THR A 26 -7.28 5.08 73.32
C THR A 26 -8.01 6.03 74.24
N TYR A 27 -8.67 5.52 75.28
CA TYR A 27 -9.37 6.31 76.26
C TYR A 27 -8.80 6.10 77.67
N PRO A 28 -8.71 7.10 78.55
CA PRO A 28 -9.07 8.52 78.30
C PRO A 28 -7.98 9.31 77.51
N TRP A 29 -6.74 8.84 77.49
CA TRP A 29 -5.63 9.48 76.85
C TRP A 29 -4.76 8.48 76.06
N PRO A 30 -4.09 8.91 74.95
CA PRO A 30 -3.21 8.00 74.16
C PRO A 30 -2.11 7.36 75.02
N GLU A 31 -1.59 8.07 75.99
CA GLU A 31 -0.41 7.67 76.78
C GLU A 31 -0.77 6.89 78.09
N CYS A 32 -2.00 6.97 78.56
CA CYS A 32 -2.46 6.30 79.79
C CYS A 32 -3.88 5.75 79.62
N GLY A 33 -4.16 5.06 78.56
CA GLY A 33 -5.47 4.54 78.26
C GLY A 33 -5.90 3.35 79.06
N ILE A 34 -7.23 3.22 79.27
CA ILE A 34 -7.88 2.08 79.88
C ILE A 34 -8.28 1.07 78.81
N VAL A 35 -8.84 1.54 77.69
CA VAL A 35 -9.31 0.73 76.55
C VAL A 35 -8.81 1.33 75.25
N GLN A 36 -8.31 0.44 74.35
CA GLN A 36 -8.04 0.80 72.97
C GLN A 36 -9.10 0.15 72.08
N LEU A 37 -9.62 0.99 71.19
CA LEU A 37 -10.55 0.60 70.13
C LEU A 37 -9.83 0.72 68.78
N ASP A 38 -9.59 -0.39 68.09
CA ASP A 38 -9.08 -0.44 66.73
C ASP A 38 -10.18 -0.82 65.79
N LYS A 39 -10.36 -0.06 64.71
CA LYS A 39 -11.24 -0.36 63.61
C LYS A 39 -10.45 -0.53 62.33
N ILE A 40 -10.50 -1.74 61.77
CA ILE A 40 -9.73 -2.13 60.59
C ILE A 40 -10.73 -2.34 59.46
N MET A 41 -10.60 -1.52 58.42
CA MET A 41 -11.54 -1.50 57.31
C MET A 41 -10.79 -1.43 55.96
N PRO A 42 -11.34 -2.01 54.89
CA PRO A 42 -10.81 -1.80 53.54
C PRO A 42 -10.91 -0.32 53.14
N ASN A 43 -9.94 0.16 52.41
CA ASN A 43 -9.93 1.56 51.94
C ASN A 43 -11.04 1.83 50.91
N GLU A 44 -11.37 0.82 50.10
CA GLU A 44 -12.37 0.85 49.03
C GLU A 44 -13.14 -0.46 48.99
N VAL A 45 -14.43 -0.39 48.70
CA VAL A 45 -15.30 -1.56 48.54
C VAL A 45 -16.15 -1.42 47.28
N GLY A 46 -16.38 -2.51 46.57
CA GLY A 46 -17.24 -2.48 45.37
C GLY A 46 -18.74 -2.46 45.74
N LEU A 47 -19.51 -1.74 44.95
CA LEU A 47 -20.99 -1.70 45.09
C LEU A 47 -21.56 -3.12 44.95
N ASN A 48 -22.49 -3.47 45.88
CA ASN A 48 -23.13 -4.81 45.95
C ASN A 48 -22.17 -6.00 46.08
N ARG A 49 -20.95 -5.74 46.53
CA ARG A 49 -19.96 -6.77 46.89
C ARG A 49 -19.85 -6.89 48.41
N SER A 50 -19.87 -8.12 48.91
CA SER A 50 -19.66 -8.35 50.33
C SER A 50 -18.21 -8.07 50.72
N PHE A 51 -18.03 -7.43 51.86
CA PHE A 51 -16.72 -7.21 52.46
C PHE A 51 -16.80 -7.35 53.95
N ASN A 52 -15.62 -7.51 54.58
CA ASN A 52 -15.47 -7.62 56.01
C ASN A 52 -14.72 -6.43 56.58
N TYR A 53 -15.10 -6.02 57.77
CA TYR A 53 -14.29 -5.14 58.59
C TYR A 53 -14.24 -5.65 60.02
N THR A 54 -13.23 -5.20 60.77
CA THR A 54 -12.97 -5.70 62.11
C THR A 54 -12.96 -4.57 63.11
N ILE A 55 -13.60 -4.81 64.22
CA ILE A 55 -13.56 -4.01 65.44
C ILE A 55 -12.82 -4.80 66.50
N LYS A 56 -11.76 -4.21 67.07
CA LYS A 56 -10.96 -4.86 68.13
C LYS A 56 -10.92 -3.97 69.35
N ILE A 57 -11.27 -4.51 70.48
CA ILE A 57 -11.24 -3.85 71.77
C ILE A 57 -10.11 -4.49 72.61
N THR A 58 -9.19 -3.66 73.09
CA THR A 58 -8.05 -4.15 73.90
C THR A 58 -8.11 -3.47 75.28
N ASN A 59 -8.10 -4.26 76.33
CA ASN A 59 -7.91 -3.76 77.69
C ASN A 59 -6.41 -3.43 77.92
N LEU A 60 -6.12 -2.17 78.16
CA LEU A 60 -4.76 -1.68 78.39
C LEU A 60 -4.34 -1.70 79.85
N THR A 61 -5.23 -2.10 80.78
CA THR A 61 -5.01 -2.08 82.21
C THR A 61 -4.49 -3.42 82.74
N GLU A 62 -4.01 -3.40 83.93
CA GLU A 62 -3.62 -4.61 84.70
C GLU A 62 -4.82 -5.26 85.44
N SER A 63 -6.04 -4.73 85.31
CA SER A 63 -7.24 -5.20 85.96
C SER A 63 -8.26 -5.70 84.93
N THR A 64 -9.14 -6.61 85.28
CA THR A 64 -10.26 -7.06 84.46
C THR A 64 -11.30 -5.91 84.30
N LEU A 65 -11.72 -5.64 83.11
CA LEU A 65 -12.83 -4.72 82.82
C LEU A 65 -14.12 -5.53 82.67
N SER A 66 -15.21 -5.08 83.30
CA SER A 66 -16.52 -5.71 83.23
C SER A 66 -17.58 -4.87 82.55
N ASP A 67 -18.62 -5.50 82.06
CA ASP A 67 -19.82 -4.85 81.50
C ASP A 67 -19.50 -3.85 80.38
N ILE A 68 -18.65 -4.23 79.47
CA ILE A 68 -18.31 -3.43 78.30
C ILE A 68 -19.34 -3.69 77.24
N VAL A 69 -19.94 -2.57 76.71
CA VAL A 69 -20.87 -2.65 75.59
C VAL A 69 -20.27 -1.97 74.37
N VAL A 70 -20.18 -2.72 73.28
CA VAL A 70 -19.71 -2.20 72.00
C VAL A 70 -20.91 -1.97 71.11
N ASN A 71 -21.08 -0.70 70.67
CA ASN A 71 -22.14 -0.32 69.76
C ASN A 71 -21.52 0.12 68.43
N GLU A 72 -21.95 -0.51 67.38
CA GLU A 72 -21.59 -0.13 66.01
C GLU A 72 -22.80 0.46 65.31
N GLN A 73 -22.70 1.73 64.89
CA GLN A 73 -23.72 2.42 64.10
C GLN A 73 -23.46 2.12 62.64
N LEU A 74 -24.45 1.48 62.03
CA LEU A 74 -24.40 1.18 60.59
C LEU A 74 -24.86 2.37 59.75
N PRO A 75 -24.19 2.73 58.66
CA PRO A 75 -24.69 3.76 57.74
C PRO A 75 -25.86 3.24 56.90
N GLU A 76 -26.67 4.15 56.39
CA GLU A 76 -27.90 3.85 55.60
C GLU A 76 -27.58 3.07 54.29
N ASN A 77 -26.42 3.31 53.70
CA ASN A 77 -25.98 2.62 52.50
C ASN A 77 -25.23 1.33 52.75
N PHE A 78 -25.33 0.75 53.99
CA PHE A 78 -24.72 -0.50 54.35
C PHE A 78 -25.77 -1.56 54.70
N LYS A 79 -25.77 -2.67 53.96
CA LYS A 79 -26.59 -3.84 54.25
C LYS A 79 -25.75 -4.84 55.10
N TYR A 80 -26.10 -4.95 56.37
CA TYR A 80 -25.52 -5.96 57.27
C TYR A 80 -25.91 -7.37 56.83
N MET A 81 -24.98 -8.31 56.88
CA MET A 81 -25.19 -9.72 56.55
C MET A 81 -24.97 -10.62 57.76
N SER A 82 -23.81 -10.48 58.39
CA SER A 82 -23.46 -11.31 59.58
C SER A 82 -22.35 -10.65 60.40
N SER A 83 -22.14 -11.16 61.62
CA SER A 83 -20.95 -10.82 62.42
C SER A 83 -20.48 -12.03 63.20
N ASN A 84 -19.18 -12.06 63.52
CA ASN A 84 -18.57 -13.06 64.40
C ASN A 84 -17.70 -12.35 65.44
N PRO A 85 -18.04 -12.49 66.79
CA PRO A 85 -19.25 -13.05 67.35
C PRO A 85 -20.53 -12.39 66.88
N SER A 86 -21.69 -13.11 66.94
CA SER A 86 -22.96 -12.57 66.52
C SER A 86 -23.34 -11.35 67.35
N ALA A 87 -23.78 -10.29 66.65
CA ALA A 87 -24.31 -9.05 67.27
C ALA A 87 -25.79 -9.17 67.56
N ARG A 88 -26.24 -8.48 68.59
CA ARG A 88 -27.63 -8.14 68.74
C ARG A 88 -27.90 -6.89 67.89
N GLN A 89 -28.72 -7.05 66.86
CA GLN A 89 -29.09 -5.91 65.98
C GLN A 89 -30.32 -5.20 66.56
N VAL A 90 -30.23 -3.87 66.68
CA VAL A 90 -31.33 -3.00 67.06
C VAL A 90 -31.36 -1.83 66.06
N GLU A 91 -32.37 -1.83 65.20
CA GLU A 91 -32.48 -0.88 64.09
C GLU A 91 -31.18 -0.84 63.23
N THR A 92 -30.47 0.30 63.24
CA THR A 92 -29.23 0.52 62.49
C THR A 92 -27.99 0.32 63.37
N LYS A 93 -28.12 -0.37 64.55
CA LYS A 93 -26.99 -0.62 65.47
C LYS A 93 -26.74 -2.10 65.62
N LEU A 94 -25.49 -2.48 65.72
CA LEU A 94 -25.02 -3.76 66.18
C LEU A 94 -24.45 -3.60 67.58
N ILE A 95 -24.84 -4.50 68.49
CA ILE A 95 -24.49 -4.41 69.91
C ILE A 95 -23.86 -5.73 70.34
N TRP A 96 -22.71 -5.63 70.98
CA TRP A 96 -22.03 -6.75 71.62
C TRP A 96 -21.80 -6.42 73.09
N ASP A 97 -22.25 -7.33 73.95
CA ASP A 97 -22.06 -7.26 75.38
C ASP A 97 -20.84 -8.12 75.76
N ILE A 98 -19.82 -7.54 76.33
CA ILE A 98 -18.61 -8.19 76.81
C ILE A 98 -18.69 -8.19 78.35
N SER A 99 -19.06 -9.33 78.94
CA SER A 99 -19.20 -9.48 80.39
C SER A 99 -17.91 -9.23 81.12
N SER A 100 -16.78 -9.68 80.56
CA SER A 100 -15.45 -9.40 81.07
C SER A 100 -14.37 -9.41 80.00
N LEU A 101 -13.32 -8.57 80.17
CA LEU A 101 -12.14 -8.49 79.35
C LEU A 101 -10.91 -8.43 80.24
N GLY A 102 -10.14 -9.58 80.32
CA GLY A 102 -8.99 -9.67 81.17
C GLY A 102 -7.89 -8.64 80.92
N PRO A 103 -6.93 -8.51 81.89
CA PRO A 103 -5.82 -7.61 81.77
C PRO A 103 -5.01 -7.86 80.48
N LYS A 104 -4.68 -6.79 79.73
CA LYS A 104 -3.87 -6.83 78.49
C LYS A 104 -4.42 -7.72 77.40
N THR A 105 -5.67 -8.21 77.50
CA THR A 105 -6.32 -9.04 76.51
C THR A 105 -7.16 -8.21 75.52
N ASN A 106 -7.53 -8.79 74.42
CA ASN A 106 -8.41 -8.16 73.43
C ASN A 106 -9.57 -9.08 73.02
N LYS A 107 -10.60 -8.46 72.47
CA LYS A 107 -11.74 -9.14 71.81
C LYS A 107 -11.97 -8.52 70.44
N GLN A 108 -12.20 -9.36 69.48
CA GLN A 108 -12.34 -8.96 68.09
C GLN A 108 -13.75 -9.32 67.58
N PHE A 109 -14.35 -8.44 66.78
CA PHE A 109 -15.62 -8.58 66.13
C PHE A 109 -15.43 -8.35 64.63
N THR A 110 -15.77 -9.35 63.82
CA THR A 110 -15.73 -9.22 62.36
C THR A 110 -17.14 -9.04 61.88
N VAL A 111 -17.38 -7.99 61.14
CA VAL A 111 -18.68 -7.63 60.51
C VAL A 111 -18.61 -7.85 59.03
N THR A 112 -19.60 -8.53 58.46
CA THR A 112 -19.74 -8.78 57.03
C THR A 112 -20.96 -8.06 56.52
N GLY A 113 -20.84 -7.33 55.42
CA GLY A 113 -21.94 -6.63 54.77
C GLY A 113 -21.56 -6.15 53.37
N MET A 114 -22.46 -5.37 52.76
CA MET A 114 -22.21 -4.80 51.42
C MET A 114 -22.74 -3.36 51.35
N ALA A 115 -22.13 -2.57 50.48
CA ALA A 115 -22.64 -1.23 50.11
C ALA A 115 -23.79 -1.34 49.12
N THR A 116 -24.89 -0.61 49.37
CA THR A 116 -26.12 -0.67 48.56
C THR A 116 -26.23 0.46 47.52
N TYR A 117 -25.53 1.57 47.71
CA TYR A 117 -25.35 2.64 46.74
C TYR A 117 -24.00 3.36 46.93
N THR A 118 -23.58 4.11 45.92
CA THR A 118 -22.28 4.79 45.88
C THR A 118 -22.30 6.08 46.73
N ALA A 119 -21.88 5.98 47.98
CA ALA A 119 -21.63 7.07 48.89
C ALA A 119 -20.60 6.60 49.96
N PRO A 120 -19.88 7.50 50.63
CA PRO A 120 -19.00 7.12 51.73
C PRO A 120 -19.74 6.37 52.85
N LEU A 121 -19.22 5.20 53.24
CA LEU A 121 -19.71 4.42 54.38
C LEU A 121 -19.14 4.99 55.68
N LYS A 122 -19.96 5.71 56.44
CA LYS A 122 -19.59 6.28 57.73
C LYS A 122 -20.02 5.39 58.86
N HIS A 123 -19.16 4.52 59.31
CA HIS A 123 -19.39 3.66 60.47
C HIS A 123 -18.90 4.31 61.75
N SER A 124 -19.70 4.31 62.78
CA SER A 124 -19.32 4.84 64.09
C SER A 124 -19.41 3.74 65.16
N THR A 125 -18.30 3.47 65.86
CA THR A 125 -18.27 2.54 66.94
C THR A 125 -18.12 3.28 68.26
N THR A 126 -18.92 2.94 69.25
CA THR A 126 -18.76 3.44 70.61
C THR A 126 -18.58 2.28 71.59
N VAL A 127 -17.69 2.47 72.55
CA VAL A 127 -17.54 1.55 73.67
C VAL A 127 -18.05 2.26 74.95
N ILE A 128 -18.98 1.60 75.61
CA ILE A 128 -19.59 2.12 76.85
C ILE A 128 -18.89 1.44 78.02
N THR A 129 -18.21 2.24 78.77
CA THR A 129 -17.47 2.13 80.02
C THR A 129 -15.98 2.28 79.79
N PRO A 130 -15.51 3.44 79.69
CA PRO A 130 -16.09 4.71 79.26
C PRO A 130 -16.40 4.77 77.77
N VAL A 131 -17.22 5.72 77.35
CA VAL A 131 -17.67 5.86 75.97
C VAL A 131 -16.51 6.36 75.09
N ILE A 132 -16.09 5.62 74.06
CA ILE A 132 -15.09 6.03 73.06
C ILE A 132 -15.72 5.96 71.66
N PRO A 133 -15.97 7.08 71.03
CA PRO A 133 -16.45 7.11 69.62
C PRO A 133 -15.27 6.84 68.65
N ALA A 134 -15.48 5.98 67.68
CA ALA A 134 -14.60 5.80 66.49
C ALA A 134 -15.45 5.85 65.23
N THR A 135 -15.12 6.71 64.32
CA THR A 135 -15.76 6.84 63.02
C THR A 135 -14.76 6.45 61.94
N ALA A 136 -15.17 5.56 61.07
CA ALA A 136 -14.41 5.24 59.84
C ALA A 136 -15.26 5.58 58.62
N VAL A 137 -14.60 6.05 57.59
CA VAL A 137 -15.21 6.35 56.30
C VAL A 137 -14.64 5.37 55.29
N ILE A 138 -15.50 4.73 54.53
CA ILE A 138 -15.15 3.89 53.38
C ILE A 138 -15.74 4.52 52.15
N GLU A 139 -14.89 4.76 51.15
CA GLU A 139 -15.34 5.16 49.84
C GLU A 139 -15.97 3.97 49.11
N VAL A 140 -17.19 4.15 48.63
CA VAL A 140 -17.88 3.17 47.76
C VAL A 140 -17.59 3.55 46.32
N ILE A 141 -16.91 2.66 45.61
CA ILE A 141 -16.49 2.89 44.23
C ILE A 141 -17.26 1.96 43.29
N GLN A 142 -17.47 2.47 42.07
CA GLN A 142 -18.03 1.71 40.97
C GLN A 142 -17.06 1.85 39.77
N PRO A 143 -16.10 0.97 39.61
CA PRO A 143 -15.22 0.98 38.44
C PRO A 143 -16.02 0.66 37.17
N GLU A 144 -15.79 1.40 36.10
CA GLU A 144 -16.41 1.18 34.80
C GLU A 144 -15.34 1.30 33.70
N LEU A 145 -15.12 0.21 32.95
CA LEU A 145 -14.13 0.18 31.88
C LEU A 145 -14.84 0.42 30.54
N LYS A 146 -14.29 1.33 29.73
CA LYS A 146 -14.68 1.56 28.34
C LYS A 146 -13.49 1.38 27.42
N LEU A 147 -13.74 0.84 26.23
CA LEU A 147 -12.75 0.69 25.19
C LEU A 147 -13.26 1.24 23.88
N ALA A 148 -12.56 2.23 23.32
CA ALA A 148 -12.79 2.73 21.99
C ALA A 148 -11.67 2.23 21.06
N LYS A 149 -12.05 1.80 19.85
CA LYS A 149 -11.14 1.42 18.76
C LYS A 149 -11.48 2.24 17.53
N THR A 150 -10.44 2.70 16.81
CA THR A 150 -10.60 3.38 15.53
C THR A 150 -9.59 2.85 14.52
N ALA A 151 -10.01 2.71 13.27
CA ALA A 151 -9.21 2.31 12.13
C ALA A 151 -9.72 3.03 10.87
N PRO A 152 -8.91 3.22 9.82
CA PRO A 152 -9.38 3.78 8.55
C PRO A 152 -10.38 2.84 7.87
N ALA A 153 -11.39 3.44 7.20
CA ALA A 153 -12.41 2.68 6.48
C ALA A 153 -11.85 2.03 5.21
N GLU A 154 -10.88 2.66 4.56
CA GLU A 154 -10.28 2.20 3.30
C GLU A 154 -8.77 2.41 3.31
N VAL A 155 -8.01 1.41 2.82
CA VAL A 155 -6.56 1.46 2.63
C VAL A 155 -6.15 0.65 1.41
N LEU A 156 -4.96 0.92 0.88
CA LEU A 156 -4.37 0.07 -0.15
C LEU A 156 -3.63 -1.12 0.48
N LEU A 157 -3.54 -2.23 -0.25
CA LEU A 157 -2.83 -3.44 0.19
C LEU A 157 -1.37 -3.18 0.60
N CYS A 158 -0.72 -2.21 -0.03
CA CYS A 158 0.67 -1.84 0.23
C CYS A 158 0.84 -0.89 1.42
N ASP A 159 -0.24 -0.29 1.91
CA ASP A 159 -0.22 0.66 3.00
C ASP A 159 -0.29 -0.05 4.36
N LEU A 160 0.21 0.63 5.39
CA LEU A 160 -0.02 0.24 6.77
C LEU A 160 -1.39 0.73 7.22
N ILE A 161 -2.05 -0.07 8.06
CA ILE A 161 -3.35 0.24 8.65
C ILE A 161 -3.12 0.76 10.06
N PRO A 162 -3.17 2.07 10.32
CA PRO A 162 -3.04 2.62 11.65
C PRO A 162 -4.30 2.32 12.47
N VAL A 163 -4.14 1.63 13.59
CA VAL A 163 -5.22 1.36 14.55
C VAL A 163 -4.93 2.06 15.87
N ARG A 164 -5.96 2.60 16.48
CA ARG A 164 -5.88 3.33 17.75
C ARG A 164 -6.88 2.76 18.75
N TYR A 165 -6.43 2.58 19.98
CA TYR A 165 -7.21 2.09 21.11
C TYR A 165 -7.17 3.14 22.23
N VAL A 166 -8.31 3.34 22.88
CA VAL A 166 -8.41 4.20 24.09
C VAL A 166 -9.18 3.42 25.14
N ALA A 167 -8.48 3.00 26.19
CA ALA A 167 -9.09 2.43 27.39
C ALA A 167 -9.37 3.55 28.38
N THR A 168 -10.58 3.64 28.89
CA THR A 168 -11.02 4.67 29.82
C THR A 168 -11.71 4.05 31.02
N ASN A 169 -11.29 4.43 32.21
CA ASN A 169 -12.04 4.15 33.43
C ASN A 169 -13.03 5.32 33.64
N SER A 170 -14.31 5.10 33.30
CA SER A 170 -15.37 6.09 33.50
C SER A 170 -16.03 6.02 34.88
N GLY A 171 -15.57 5.09 35.71
CA GLY A 171 -16.09 4.92 37.07
C GLY A 171 -15.37 5.78 38.11
N THR A 172 -15.72 5.54 39.39
CA THR A 172 -15.27 6.35 40.53
C THR A 172 -14.09 5.76 41.30
N GLY A 173 -13.63 4.54 40.95
CA GLY A 173 -12.50 3.89 41.61
C GLY A 173 -11.41 3.51 40.62
N SER A 174 -10.28 3.00 41.10
CA SER A 174 -9.19 2.55 40.25
C SER A 174 -9.45 1.13 39.72
N ILE A 175 -9.02 0.88 38.48
CA ILE A 175 -9.02 -0.43 37.84
C ILE A 175 -7.57 -0.90 37.67
N GLN A 176 -7.24 -2.04 38.23
CA GLN A 176 -5.88 -2.57 38.22
C GLN A 176 -5.66 -3.57 37.11
N ASN A 177 -4.42 -3.62 36.59
CA ASN A 177 -3.96 -4.59 35.59
C ASN A 177 -4.87 -4.66 34.35
N VAL A 178 -5.22 -3.51 33.80
CA VAL A 178 -6.00 -3.43 32.57
C VAL A 178 -5.13 -3.86 31.39
N LYS A 179 -5.59 -4.84 30.62
CA LYS A 179 -4.97 -5.30 29.38
C LYS A 179 -5.93 -5.20 28.23
N ILE A 180 -5.44 -4.79 27.06
CA ILE A 180 -6.20 -4.78 25.81
C ILE A 180 -5.65 -5.89 24.94
N VAL A 181 -6.52 -6.74 24.41
CA VAL A 181 -6.18 -7.83 23.49
C VAL A 181 -7.04 -7.74 22.26
N GLU A 182 -6.42 -7.83 21.10
CA GLU A 182 -7.11 -7.99 19.82
C GLU A 182 -6.53 -9.19 19.07
N ASN A 183 -7.38 -10.14 18.70
CA ASN A 183 -7.06 -11.19 17.75
C ASN A 183 -7.37 -10.70 16.35
N LEU A 184 -6.34 -10.62 15.51
CA LEU A 184 -6.47 -10.11 14.15
C LEU A 184 -7.14 -11.15 13.26
N PRO A 185 -8.09 -10.75 12.40
CA PRO A 185 -8.71 -11.67 11.44
C PRO A 185 -7.66 -12.19 10.44
N ALA A 186 -7.98 -13.34 9.83
CA ALA A 186 -7.14 -13.91 8.77
C ALA A 186 -6.91 -12.90 7.66
N GLY A 187 -5.65 -12.69 7.24
CA GLY A 187 -5.27 -11.67 6.26
C GLY A 187 -4.76 -10.37 6.85
N LEU A 188 -4.90 -10.13 8.18
CA LEU A 188 -4.22 -9.04 8.88
C LEU A 188 -3.11 -9.58 9.78
N ARG A 189 -2.02 -8.83 9.87
CA ARG A 189 -0.86 -9.08 10.72
C ARG A 189 -0.33 -7.77 11.31
N THR A 190 0.33 -7.87 12.44
CA THR A 190 1.20 -6.79 12.92
C THR A 190 2.42 -6.64 12.00
N THR A 191 3.12 -5.53 12.09
CA THR A 191 4.36 -5.30 11.30
C THR A 191 5.47 -6.32 11.59
N ASP A 192 5.46 -6.95 12.78
CA ASP A 192 6.35 -8.05 13.17
C ASP A 192 5.76 -9.46 12.88
N GLY A 193 4.65 -9.54 12.14
CA GLY A 193 4.07 -10.77 11.61
C GLY A 193 3.12 -11.54 12.55
N LYS A 194 2.82 -11.01 13.74
CA LYS A 194 1.90 -11.64 14.69
C LYS A 194 0.44 -11.49 14.27
N ASN A 195 -0.41 -12.39 14.77
CA ASN A 195 -1.86 -12.38 14.57
C ASN A 195 -2.64 -11.83 15.78
N GLN A 196 -1.94 -11.25 16.76
CA GLN A 196 -2.53 -10.73 17.99
C GLN A 196 -1.80 -9.46 18.42
N LEU A 197 -2.57 -8.47 18.89
CA LEU A 197 -2.07 -7.30 19.61
C LEU A 197 -2.39 -7.45 21.09
N VAL A 198 -1.42 -7.10 21.94
CA VAL A 198 -1.58 -7.07 23.40
C VAL A 198 -0.96 -5.78 23.92
N PHE A 199 -1.75 -4.98 24.65
CA PHE A 199 -1.27 -3.78 25.34
C PHE A 199 -1.54 -3.88 26.83
N ASP A 200 -0.57 -3.48 27.63
CA ASP A 200 -0.70 -3.37 29.08
C ASP A 200 -1.01 -1.90 29.43
N ALA A 201 -2.24 -1.65 29.84
CA ALA A 201 -2.69 -0.35 30.32
C ALA A 201 -2.42 -0.17 31.82
N GLY A 202 -2.01 -1.21 32.56
CA GLY A 202 -1.72 -1.14 33.97
C GLY A 202 -2.91 -0.68 34.80
N THR A 203 -2.67 0.23 35.76
CA THR A 203 -3.74 0.79 36.61
C THR A 203 -4.31 2.03 35.96
N LEU A 204 -5.64 2.11 35.89
CA LEU A 204 -6.42 3.28 35.48
C LEU A 204 -7.16 3.87 36.69
N GLY A 205 -6.77 5.03 37.14
CA GLY A 205 -7.53 5.81 38.14
C GLY A 205 -8.88 6.25 37.63
N ALA A 206 -9.75 6.73 38.52
CA ALA A 206 -11.05 7.27 38.16
C ALA A 206 -10.92 8.39 37.11
N GLY A 207 -11.69 8.30 36.02
CA GLY A 207 -11.64 9.24 34.89
C GLY A 207 -10.41 9.14 33.99
N GLN A 208 -9.45 8.27 34.32
CA GLN A 208 -8.20 8.17 33.56
C GLN A 208 -8.39 7.39 32.26
N SER A 209 -7.70 7.84 31.21
CA SER A 209 -7.63 7.15 29.91
C SER A 209 -6.19 6.86 29.53
N ARG A 210 -5.97 5.74 28.84
CA ARG A 210 -4.70 5.43 28.14
C ARG A 210 -4.96 5.11 26.69
N GLN A 211 -4.11 5.67 25.84
CA GLN A 211 -4.15 5.46 24.39
C GLN A 211 -2.99 4.59 23.94
N PHE A 212 -3.28 3.71 22.99
CA PHE A 212 -2.31 2.87 22.29
C PHE A 212 -2.54 2.96 20.79
N THR A 213 -1.46 2.84 20.03
CA THR A 213 -1.50 2.79 18.57
C THR A 213 -0.68 1.61 18.10
N ALA A 214 -1.11 1.01 16.98
CA ALA A 214 -0.34 0.00 16.26
C ALA A 214 -0.55 0.18 14.76
N GLU A 215 0.37 -0.35 13.99
CA GLU A 215 0.27 -0.43 12.55
C GLU A 215 0.12 -1.89 12.13
N LEU A 216 -0.91 -2.17 11.35
CA LEU A 216 -1.17 -3.49 10.80
C LEU A 216 -0.79 -3.52 9.32
N ARG A 217 -0.52 -4.71 8.82
CA ARG A 217 -0.29 -5.01 7.42
C ARG A 217 -1.33 -6.01 6.94
N ALA A 218 -1.99 -5.70 5.82
CA ALA A 218 -2.82 -6.68 5.13
C ALA A 218 -1.94 -7.57 4.23
N THR A 219 -2.27 -8.85 4.14
CA THR A 219 -1.58 -9.83 3.28
C THR A 219 -2.40 -10.17 2.03
N GLN A 220 -3.62 -9.69 1.96
CA GLN A 220 -4.56 -9.86 0.83
C GLN A 220 -5.59 -8.74 0.82
N THR A 221 -6.21 -8.53 -0.33
CA THR A 221 -7.36 -7.61 -0.46
C THR A 221 -8.60 -8.22 0.18
N GLY A 222 -9.52 -7.38 0.65
CA GLY A 222 -10.78 -7.81 1.27
C GLY A 222 -11.30 -6.82 2.30
N THR A 223 -12.40 -7.17 2.94
CA THR A 223 -12.99 -6.38 4.02
C THR A 223 -12.70 -7.08 5.34
N PHE A 224 -12.06 -6.37 6.25
CA PHE A 224 -11.67 -6.88 7.57
C PHE A 224 -12.48 -6.19 8.65
N VAL A 225 -13.15 -7.00 9.45
CA VAL A 225 -13.94 -6.54 10.60
C VAL A 225 -13.26 -7.08 11.85
N SER A 226 -12.97 -6.22 12.82
CA SER A 226 -12.33 -6.64 14.07
C SER A 226 -12.67 -5.72 15.23
N SER A 227 -12.68 -6.30 16.43
CA SER A 227 -12.87 -5.65 17.71
C SER A 227 -11.75 -6.02 18.66
N ALA A 228 -11.58 -5.26 19.73
CA ALA A 228 -10.62 -5.52 20.78
C ALA A 228 -11.34 -5.68 22.11
N VAL A 229 -10.76 -6.46 23.04
CA VAL A 229 -11.28 -6.67 24.39
C VAL A 229 -10.32 -6.04 25.39
N ALA A 230 -10.82 -5.17 26.26
CA ALA A 230 -10.10 -4.73 27.45
C ALA A 230 -10.60 -5.51 28.67
N SER A 231 -9.69 -6.03 29.48
CA SER A 231 -9.99 -6.79 30.67
C SER A 231 -9.11 -6.38 31.86
N SER A 232 -9.57 -6.63 33.07
CA SER A 232 -8.82 -6.37 34.29
C SER A 232 -8.80 -7.60 35.21
N THR A 233 -7.88 -7.63 36.17
CA THR A 233 -7.83 -8.68 37.18
C THR A 233 -9.00 -8.65 38.15
N THR A 234 -9.75 -7.58 38.21
CA THR A 234 -10.98 -7.44 39.03
C THR A 234 -12.24 -8.01 38.34
N GLY A 235 -12.09 -8.63 37.17
CA GLY A 235 -13.18 -9.29 36.45
C GLY A 235 -14.00 -8.34 35.55
N LEU A 236 -13.57 -7.08 35.37
CA LEU A 236 -14.14 -6.21 34.37
C LEU A 236 -13.67 -6.62 32.98
N SER A 237 -14.57 -6.68 32.04
CA SER A 237 -14.29 -6.95 30.62
C SER A 237 -15.23 -6.13 29.76
N VAL A 238 -14.70 -5.51 28.70
CA VAL A 238 -15.46 -4.75 27.72
C VAL A 238 -14.88 -4.96 26.33
N GLU A 239 -15.74 -5.11 25.36
CA GLU A 239 -15.38 -5.17 23.95
C GLU A 239 -15.61 -3.80 23.29
N SER A 240 -14.69 -3.41 22.41
CA SER A 240 -14.87 -2.19 21.61
C SER A 240 -15.95 -2.38 20.55
N ALA A 241 -16.48 -1.29 20.01
CA ALA A 241 -17.17 -1.34 18.73
C ALA A 241 -16.25 -1.95 17.67
N ALA A 242 -16.82 -2.78 16.79
CA ALA A 242 -16.09 -3.33 15.65
C ALA A 242 -15.74 -2.23 14.65
N THR A 243 -14.52 -2.25 14.13
CA THR A 243 -14.09 -1.40 13.00
C THR A 243 -14.07 -2.24 11.73
N THR A 244 -14.48 -1.63 10.62
CA THR A 244 -14.46 -2.24 9.30
C THR A 244 -13.44 -1.49 8.45
N THR A 245 -12.45 -2.22 7.90
CA THR A 245 -11.44 -1.68 6.97
C THR A 245 -11.50 -2.46 5.67
N SER A 246 -11.75 -1.76 4.56
CA SER A 246 -11.69 -2.32 3.21
C SER A 246 -10.27 -2.14 2.66
N VAL A 247 -9.62 -3.24 2.33
CA VAL A 247 -8.28 -3.26 1.76
C VAL A 247 -8.38 -3.59 0.28
N GLY A 248 -7.92 -2.69 -0.57
CA GLY A 248 -8.01 -2.84 -2.01
C GLY A 248 -6.68 -2.62 -2.72
N MET A 249 -6.66 -2.91 -4.01
CA MET A 249 -5.52 -2.73 -4.91
C MET A 249 -6.04 -2.20 -6.26
N PRO A 250 -5.42 -1.17 -6.84
CA PRO A 250 -5.77 -0.72 -8.18
C PRO A 250 -5.48 -1.81 -9.22
N VAL A 251 -6.36 -1.94 -10.22
CA VAL A 251 -6.22 -2.88 -11.33
C VAL A 251 -6.06 -2.10 -12.63
N LEU A 252 -4.86 -2.16 -13.19
CA LEU A 252 -4.56 -1.52 -14.47
C LEU A 252 -4.79 -2.48 -15.63
N THR A 253 -5.17 -1.93 -16.77
CA THR A 253 -5.13 -2.59 -18.07
C THR A 253 -4.47 -1.67 -19.08
N ILE A 254 -3.76 -2.25 -20.04
CA ILE A 254 -3.11 -1.53 -21.13
C ILE A 254 -3.46 -2.19 -22.46
N ASN A 255 -3.76 -1.38 -23.45
CA ASN A 255 -3.91 -1.83 -24.82
C ASN A 255 -3.05 -0.96 -25.74
N LYS A 256 -2.27 -1.61 -26.59
CA LYS A 256 -1.47 -0.95 -27.63
C LYS A 256 -1.87 -1.45 -28.99
N THR A 257 -2.17 -0.51 -29.88
CA THR A 257 -2.58 -0.79 -31.28
C THR A 257 -1.71 -0.02 -32.26
N GLY A 258 -1.60 -0.53 -33.47
CA GLY A 258 -0.82 0.08 -34.53
C GLY A 258 -0.90 -0.75 -35.83
N PRO A 259 -0.19 -0.37 -36.88
CA PRO A 259 -0.17 -1.10 -38.12
C PRO A 259 0.59 -2.45 -37.98
N GLU A 260 0.05 -3.49 -38.56
CA GLU A 260 0.70 -4.81 -38.61
C GLU A 260 1.83 -4.85 -39.67
N ASN A 261 1.68 -4.09 -40.75
CA ASN A 261 2.62 -4.03 -41.86
C ASN A 261 2.98 -2.59 -42.22
N LEU A 262 4.23 -2.33 -42.49
CA LEU A 262 4.79 -1.04 -42.89
C LEU A 262 5.84 -1.19 -43.95
N TYR A 263 6.11 -0.06 -44.62
CA TYR A 263 7.27 0.08 -45.48
C TYR A 263 8.34 0.97 -44.86
N ILE A 264 9.60 0.67 -45.15
CA ILE A 264 10.75 1.52 -44.76
C ILE A 264 10.49 2.95 -45.20
N GLY A 265 10.79 3.92 -44.30
CA GLY A 265 10.64 5.36 -44.58
C GLY A 265 9.19 5.87 -44.44
N ARG A 266 8.21 5.04 -44.15
CA ARG A 266 6.83 5.52 -43.90
C ARG A 266 6.58 5.66 -42.41
N PRO A 267 6.15 6.85 -41.95
CA PRO A 267 5.82 7.03 -40.54
C PRO A 267 4.57 6.25 -40.17
N ALA A 268 4.58 5.70 -38.94
CA ALA A 268 3.46 4.97 -38.35
C ALA A 268 3.12 5.49 -36.98
N SER A 269 1.84 5.52 -36.67
CA SER A 269 1.33 5.91 -35.36
C SER A 269 0.85 4.68 -34.60
N TYR A 270 1.17 4.63 -33.32
CA TYR A 270 0.74 3.63 -32.36
C TYR A 270 -0.05 4.31 -31.27
N GLU A 271 -1.23 3.76 -30.97
CA GLU A 271 -2.11 4.25 -29.92
C GLU A 271 -1.97 3.38 -28.69
N ILE A 272 -1.86 3.98 -27.52
CA ILE A 272 -1.73 3.29 -26.24
C ILE A 272 -2.81 3.82 -25.31
N THR A 273 -3.65 2.91 -24.84
CA THR A 273 -4.70 3.19 -23.85
C THR A 273 -4.34 2.51 -22.55
N ILE A 274 -4.19 3.27 -21.48
CA ILE A 274 -4.12 2.77 -20.11
C ILE A 274 -5.47 3.02 -19.43
N ARG A 275 -5.97 2.05 -18.67
CA ARG A 275 -7.22 2.16 -17.92
C ARG A 275 -7.07 1.61 -16.51
N ASN A 276 -7.65 2.31 -15.55
CA ASN A 276 -7.89 1.79 -14.20
C ASN A 276 -9.26 1.09 -14.17
N ASN A 277 -9.27 -0.24 -14.09
CA ASN A 277 -10.51 -1.06 -14.07
C ASN A 277 -11.02 -1.37 -12.65
N SER A 278 -10.49 -0.67 -11.64
CA SER A 278 -10.92 -0.85 -10.25
C SER A 278 -11.78 0.31 -9.75
N ALA A 279 -12.45 0.10 -8.62
CA ALA A 279 -13.16 1.16 -7.88
C ALA A 279 -12.21 2.04 -7.05
N ILE A 280 -10.90 1.80 -7.09
CA ILE A 280 -9.86 2.46 -6.29
C ILE A 280 -8.99 3.30 -7.22
N SER A 281 -8.66 4.54 -6.80
CA SER A 281 -7.76 5.40 -7.57
C SER A 281 -6.34 4.83 -7.64
N ALA A 282 -5.76 4.78 -8.84
CA ALA A 282 -4.39 4.36 -9.07
C ALA A 282 -3.48 5.58 -9.00
N LYS A 283 -2.75 5.74 -7.90
CA LYS A 283 -1.84 6.86 -7.65
C LYS A 283 -0.50 6.64 -8.35
N ASN A 284 0.17 7.73 -8.73
CA ASN A 284 1.47 7.71 -9.38
C ASN A 284 1.49 6.80 -10.62
N ALA A 285 0.45 6.89 -11.44
CA ALA A 285 0.35 6.12 -12.67
C ALA A 285 1.39 6.61 -13.68
N ILE A 286 2.18 5.67 -14.19
CA ILE A 286 3.26 5.89 -15.14
C ILE A 286 3.06 4.93 -16.32
N LEU A 287 3.27 5.46 -17.52
CA LEU A 287 3.35 4.68 -18.75
C LEU A 287 4.76 4.82 -19.32
N GLU A 288 5.41 3.71 -19.58
CA GLU A 288 6.69 3.63 -20.28
C GLU A 288 6.46 2.93 -21.63
N ASP A 289 6.89 3.55 -22.72
CA ASP A 289 6.89 2.95 -24.06
C ASP A 289 8.32 2.81 -24.57
N SER A 290 8.75 1.58 -24.88
CA SER A 290 10.08 1.30 -25.40
C SER A 290 10.16 1.71 -26.86
N ILE A 291 11.15 2.54 -27.21
CA ILE A 291 11.42 2.90 -28.61
C ILE A 291 12.15 1.72 -29.25
N PRO A 292 11.59 1.11 -30.34
CA PRO A 292 12.25 -0.01 -31.00
C PRO A 292 13.55 0.45 -31.69
N ASP A 293 14.49 -0.47 -31.83
CA ASP A 293 15.67 -0.23 -32.65
C ASP A 293 15.31 -0.12 -34.14
N GLY A 294 16.06 0.71 -34.88
CA GLY A 294 15.89 0.89 -36.33
C GLY A 294 14.72 1.78 -36.70
N VAL A 295 14.41 2.75 -35.84
CA VAL A 295 13.43 3.81 -36.10
C VAL A 295 14.07 5.20 -35.98
N SER A 296 13.47 6.18 -36.61
CA SER A 296 13.83 7.61 -36.56
C SER A 296 12.59 8.47 -36.44
N GLY A 297 12.79 9.76 -36.21
CA GLY A 297 11.70 10.76 -36.22
C GLY A 297 10.63 10.49 -35.14
N VAL A 298 11.02 10.03 -33.95
CA VAL A 298 10.11 9.71 -32.84
C VAL A 298 9.38 10.97 -32.40
N LYS A 299 8.05 10.91 -32.43
CA LYS A 299 7.14 11.95 -31.94
C LYS A 299 6.14 11.29 -30.99
N ALA A 300 5.74 12.00 -29.95
CA ALA A 300 4.80 11.48 -28.96
C ALA A 300 3.77 12.55 -28.57
N THR A 301 2.64 12.12 -28.05
CA THR A 301 1.65 13.01 -27.43
C THR A 301 2.31 13.84 -26.33
N ALA A 302 1.82 15.07 -26.14
CA ALA A 302 2.34 16.00 -25.14
C ALA A 302 2.42 15.34 -23.74
N GLY A 303 3.45 15.73 -22.97
CA GLY A 303 3.72 15.17 -21.64
C GLY A 303 4.69 13.99 -21.63
N ALA A 304 5.08 13.47 -22.80
CA ALA A 304 6.13 12.44 -22.87
C ALA A 304 7.49 13.04 -22.53
N LYS A 305 8.26 12.32 -21.73
CA LYS A 305 9.68 12.58 -21.43
C LYS A 305 10.51 11.45 -22.00
N LEU A 306 11.59 11.79 -22.72
CA LEU A 306 12.54 10.78 -23.17
C LEU A 306 13.49 10.40 -22.04
N SER A 307 13.53 9.13 -21.71
CA SER A 307 14.41 8.54 -20.69
C SER A 307 15.14 7.34 -21.27
N GLY A 308 16.39 7.54 -21.71
CA GLY A 308 17.14 6.54 -22.46
C GLY A 308 16.44 6.17 -23.76
N SER A 309 16.10 4.89 -23.94
CA SER A 309 15.35 4.36 -25.09
C SER A 309 13.84 4.24 -24.84
N LYS A 310 13.30 4.95 -23.85
CA LYS A 310 11.87 4.91 -23.50
C LYS A 310 11.25 6.31 -23.53
N LEU A 311 9.98 6.36 -23.90
CA LEU A 311 9.10 7.49 -23.66
C LEU A 311 8.33 7.23 -22.37
N VAL A 312 8.29 8.22 -21.48
CA VAL A 312 7.67 8.10 -20.16
C VAL A 312 6.60 9.19 -20.00
N TRP A 313 5.39 8.81 -19.62
CA TRP A 313 4.31 9.70 -19.22
C TRP A 313 4.00 9.49 -17.75
N GLU A 314 3.97 10.56 -16.99
CA GLU A 314 3.56 10.59 -15.59
C GLU A 314 2.14 11.16 -15.53
N PHE A 315 1.14 10.30 -15.32
CA PHE A 315 -0.27 10.72 -15.30
C PHE A 315 -0.76 11.18 -13.94
N GLY A 316 0.04 10.96 -12.89
CA GLY A 316 -0.40 11.21 -11.52
C GLY A 316 -1.45 10.19 -11.07
N THR A 317 -2.66 10.64 -10.75
CA THR A 317 -3.75 9.76 -10.32
C THR A 317 -4.66 9.41 -11.49
N LEU A 318 -4.90 8.10 -11.69
CA LEU A 318 -5.98 7.60 -12.53
C LEU A 318 -7.18 7.26 -11.66
N GLU A 319 -8.24 8.04 -11.79
CA GLU A 319 -9.47 7.83 -11.03
C GLU A 319 -10.12 6.46 -11.35
N PRO A 320 -11.00 5.95 -10.48
CA PRO A 320 -11.72 4.72 -10.72
C PRO A 320 -12.38 4.70 -12.12
N ASN A 321 -12.22 3.60 -12.83
CA ASN A 321 -12.79 3.38 -14.17
C ASN A 321 -12.38 4.40 -15.26
N SER A 322 -11.40 5.29 -14.98
CA SER A 322 -10.90 6.26 -15.95
C SER A 322 -9.83 5.66 -16.87
N SER A 323 -9.60 6.32 -18.00
CA SER A 323 -8.56 5.95 -18.97
C SER A 323 -7.77 7.16 -19.45
N LYS A 324 -6.56 6.92 -19.95
CA LYS A 324 -5.70 7.89 -20.67
C LYS A 324 -5.25 7.26 -21.96
N ASN A 325 -5.24 8.08 -23.02
CA ASN A 325 -4.79 7.69 -24.35
C ASN A 325 -3.59 8.55 -24.72
N VAL A 326 -2.58 7.92 -25.28
CA VAL A 326 -1.41 8.58 -25.87
C VAL A 326 -1.07 7.92 -27.19
N SER A 327 -0.37 8.67 -28.04
CA SER A 327 0.13 8.15 -29.31
C SER A 327 1.62 8.37 -29.45
N VAL A 328 2.26 7.45 -30.15
CA VAL A 328 3.67 7.51 -30.55
C VAL A 328 3.78 7.29 -32.04
N THR A 329 4.52 8.16 -32.73
CA THR A 329 4.80 8.03 -34.15
C THR A 329 6.31 7.90 -34.37
N TYR A 330 6.72 6.98 -35.21
CA TYR A 330 8.11 6.83 -35.65
C TYR A 330 8.19 6.27 -37.07
N THR A 331 9.35 6.42 -37.70
CA THR A 331 9.62 6.00 -39.07
C THR A 331 10.66 4.87 -39.06
N PRO A 332 10.32 3.66 -39.54
CA PRO A 332 11.28 2.56 -39.67
C PRO A 332 12.38 2.91 -40.68
N THR A 333 13.62 2.57 -40.34
CA THR A 333 14.79 2.82 -41.18
C THR A 333 15.38 1.55 -41.81
N ARG A 334 14.91 0.37 -41.39
CA ARG A 334 15.36 -0.94 -41.89
C ARG A 334 14.20 -1.95 -41.94
N ALA A 335 14.32 -2.96 -42.81
CA ALA A 335 13.37 -4.06 -42.86
C ALA A 335 13.54 -4.98 -41.64
N GLY A 336 12.48 -5.69 -41.28
CA GLY A 336 12.45 -6.64 -40.15
C GLY A 336 11.18 -6.51 -39.33
N THR A 337 11.15 -7.13 -38.18
CA THR A 337 10.02 -7.02 -37.23
C THR A 337 10.35 -5.98 -36.16
N LEU A 338 9.56 -4.93 -36.11
CA LEU A 338 9.60 -3.99 -34.99
C LEU A 338 8.74 -4.56 -33.85
N ILE A 339 9.33 -4.62 -32.66
CA ILE A 339 8.62 -5.00 -31.43
C ILE A 339 8.59 -3.77 -30.53
N ASN A 340 7.41 -3.27 -30.28
CA ASN A 340 7.21 -2.10 -29.43
C ASN A 340 6.34 -2.45 -28.24
N SER A 341 6.90 -2.36 -27.04
CA SER A 341 6.24 -2.73 -25.79
C SER A 341 5.99 -1.51 -24.94
N ALA A 342 4.77 -1.39 -24.43
CA ALA A 342 4.38 -0.36 -23.48
C ALA A 342 4.00 -1.01 -22.15
N THR A 343 4.51 -0.46 -21.05
CA THR A 343 4.24 -0.95 -19.68
C THR A 343 3.62 0.16 -18.86
N ALA A 344 2.48 -0.14 -18.23
CA ALA A 344 1.82 0.75 -17.29
C ALA A 344 1.99 0.23 -15.87
N SER A 345 2.28 1.15 -14.94
CA SER A 345 2.42 0.87 -13.51
C SER A 345 1.78 1.98 -12.69
N ALA A 346 1.43 1.69 -11.44
CA ALA A 346 0.96 2.67 -10.46
C ALA A 346 1.32 2.19 -9.05
N TYR A 347 1.21 3.08 -8.08
CA TYR A 347 1.42 2.71 -6.69
C TYR A 347 0.44 1.61 -6.26
N CYS A 348 0.97 0.55 -5.71
CA CYS A 348 0.22 -0.62 -5.24
C CYS A 348 -0.61 -1.34 -6.33
N ALA A 349 -0.26 -1.20 -7.58
CA ALA A 349 -0.85 -1.93 -8.70
C ALA A 349 0.19 -2.86 -9.33
N GLU A 350 -0.25 -4.01 -9.83
CA GLU A 350 0.60 -4.82 -10.68
C GLU A 350 0.87 -4.13 -12.01
N ALA A 351 2.13 -4.16 -12.45
CA ALA A 351 2.50 -3.60 -13.74
C ALA A 351 1.94 -4.47 -14.88
N VAL A 352 1.37 -3.81 -15.88
CA VAL A 352 0.79 -4.48 -17.06
C VAL A 352 1.49 -4.03 -18.32
N THR A 353 1.70 -4.96 -19.26
CA THR A 353 2.43 -4.70 -20.51
C THR A 353 1.58 -5.12 -21.71
N SER A 354 1.63 -4.28 -22.76
CA SER A 354 1.06 -4.59 -24.08
C SER A 354 2.14 -4.40 -25.15
N THR A 355 2.22 -5.34 -26.08
CA THR A 355 3.26 -5.37 -27.11
C THR A 355 2.61 -5.43 -28.49
N MET A 356 3.04 -4.53 -29.37
CA MET A 356 2.69 -4.54 -30.79
C MET A 356 3.86 -5.02 -31.63
N LYS A 357 3.58 -5.90 -32.60
CA LYS A 357 4.55 -6.37 -33.59
C LYS A 357 4.16 -5.81 -34.96
N THR A 358 5.11 -5.17 -35.62
CA THR A 358 4.91 -4.60 -36.96
C THR A 358 5.95 -5.18 -37.91
N SER A 359 5.52 -5.79 -39.00
CA SER A 359 6.40 -6.26 -40.07
C SER A 359 6.77 -5.09 -40.99
N VAL A 360 8.06 -4.81 -41.11
CA VAL A 360 8.57 -3.76 -41.96
C VAL A 360 9.23 -4.36 -43.19
N THR A 361 8.75 -3.97 -44.33
CA THR A 361 9.28 -4.41 -45.63
C THR A 361 9.84 -3.23 -46.41
N GLY A 362 10.86 -3.47 -47.19
CA GLY A 362 11.36 -2.49 -48.16
C GLY A 362 10.78 -2.78 -49.55
N ILE A 363 10.77 -1.77 -50.37
CA ILE A 363 10.39 -1.86 -51.78
C ILE A 363 11.58 -1.51 -52.63
N PRO A 364 12.09 -2.38 -53.51
CA PRO A 364 13.07 -1.97 -54.51
C PRO A 364 12.37 -1.12 -55.61
N ALA A 365 13.06 -0.13 -56.10
CA ALA A 365 12.56 0.74 -57.16
C ALA A 365 13.71 0.99 -58.15
N LEU A 366 13.71 0.24 -59.22
CA LEU A 366 14.75 0.35 -60.24
C LEU A 366 14.42 1.44 -61.29
N SER A 367 15.38 2.32 -61.54
CA SER A 367 15.40 3.18 -62.68
C SER A 367 16.37 2.69 -63.70
N LEU A 368 16.05 2.85 -64.97
CA LEU A 368 16.92 2.55 -66.10
C LEU A 368 17.15 3.86 -66.87
N GLU A 369 18.42 4.16 -67.17
CA GLU A 369 18.84 5.27 -67.97
C GLU A 369 19.77 4.74 -69.06
N VAL A 370 19.64 5.20 -70.28
CA VAL A 370 20.52 4.88 -71.38
C VAL A 370 20.94 6.19 -72.06
N VAL A 371 22.21 6.34 -72.28
CA VAL A 371 22.75 7.54 -72.96
C VAL A 371 23.81 7.11 -73.96
N ASP A 372 23.81 7.71 -75.10
CA ASP A 372 24.95 7.67 -76.03
C ASP A 372 26.02 8.70 -75.61
N VAL A 373 27.25 8.37 -75.80
CA VAL A 373 28.40 9.26 -75.46
C VAL A 373 28.69 10.17 -76.61
N GLU A 374 28.49 9.66 -77.82
CA GLU A 374 28.73 10.31 -79.07
C GLU A 374 27.39 10.42 -79.84
N ASP A 375 26.91 11.64 -80.09
CA ASP A 375 25.77 11.94 -80.93
C ASP A 375 25.93 13.42 -81.53
N PRO A 376 25.93 13.59 -82.80
CA PRO A 376 25.87 12.61 -83.92
C PRO A 376 27.18 11.80 -84.11
N VAL A 377 27.09 10.59 -84.76
CA VAL A 377 28.18 9.71 -85.03
C VAL A 377 28.39 9.59 -86.56
N ARG A 378 29.67 9.59 -87.03
CA ARG A 378 30.01 9.40 -88.45
C ARG A 378 30.08 7.89 -88.78
N THR A 379 29.54 7.50 -89.95
CA THR A 379 29.68 6.18 -90.53
C THR A 379 31.15 5.76 -90.56
N GLY A 380 31.44 4.48 -90.10
CA GLY A 380 32.77 3.93 -89.91
C GLY A 380 33.46 4.27 -88.59
N THR A 381 32.80 5.02 -87.69
CA THR A 381 33.31 5.36 -86.38
C THR A 381 32.49 4.63 -85.28
N ARG A 382 33.00 4.65 -84.01
CA ARG A 382 32.37 4.00 -82.92
C ARG A 382 31.44 4.89 -82.16
N ALA A 383 30.30 4.34 -81.73
CA ALA A 383 29.40 4.90 -80.76
C ALA A 383 29.38 4.06 -79.46
N THR A 384 29.26 4.71 -78.34
CA THR A 384 29.26 4.07 -77.02
C THR A 384 27.96 4.38 -76.31
N TYR A 385 27.19 3.36 -75.97
CA TYR A 385 25.99 3.46 -75.11
C TYR A 385 26.35 3.08 -73.69
N VAL A 386 25.95 3.94 -72.76
CA VAL A 386 26.09 3.70 -71.31
C VAL A 386 24.71 3.45 -70.72
N ILE A 387 24.56 2.26 -70.15
CA ILE A 387 23.34 1.84 -69.49
C ILE A 387 23.57 1.98 -67.99
N ARG A 388 22.74 2.73 -67.29
CA ARG A 388 22.78 2.91 -65.84
C ARG A 388 21.52 2.38 -65.24
N VAL A 389 21.67 1.61 -64.16
CA VAL A 389 20.57 1.13 -63.31
C VAL A 389 20.83 1.58 -61.91
N GLU A 390 19.84 2.27 -61.31
CA GLU A 390 19.90 2.72 -59.96
C GLU A 390 18.72 2.09 -59.15
N ASN A 391 19.03 1.58 -57.97
CA ASN A 391 17.98 1.16 -57.06
C ASN A 391 17.62 2.35 -56.15
N GLN A 392 16.64 3.14 -56.51
CA GLN A 392 16.10 4.26 -55.72
C GLN A 392 15.20 3.83 -54.59
N GLY A 393 14.97 2.53 -54.44
CA GLY A 393 14.12 1.94 -53.43
C GLY A 393 14.75 1.79 -52.09
N SER A 394 14.04 1.09 -51.17
CA SER A 394 14.41 0.84 -49.82
C SER A 394 14.74 -0.65 -49.54
N ALA A 395 14.64 -1.51 -50.55
CA ALA A 395 15.08 -2.91 -50.49
C ALA A 395 16.03 -3.27 -51.62
N THR A 396 16.82 -4.31 -51.45
CA THR A 396 17.70 -4.86 -52.47
C THR A 396 16.89 -5.42 -53.64
N ALA A 397 17.23 -5.00 -54.84
CA ALA A 397 16.74 -5.65 -56.04
C ALA A 397 17.61 -6.87 -56.40
N THR A 398 17.01 -7.90 -56.95
CA THR A 398 17.69 -9.15 -57.26
C THR A 398 17.50 -9.55 -58.73
N ASN A 399 18.50 -10.28 -59.23
CA ASN A 399 18.45 -10.92 -60.55
C ASN A 399 18.18 -9.91 -61.66
N ILE A 400 18.92 -8.78 -61.70
CA ILE A 400 18.75 -7.74 -62.70
C ILE A 400 19.35 -8.21 -64.02
N ARG A 401 18.52 -8.24 -65.06
CA ARG A 401 18.89 -8.73 -66.40
C ARG A 401 18.74 -7.58 -67.39
N ILE A 402 19.79 -7.35 -68.13
CA ILE A 402 19.85 -6.28 -69.15
C ILE A 402 20.00 -6.96 -70.53
N ALA A 403 19.18 -6.52 -71.45
CA ALA A 403 19.29 -6.89 -72.85
C ALA A 403 19.20 -5.65 -73.72
N CYS A 404 20.11 -5.48 -74.65
CA CYS A 404 20.14 -4.35 -75.56
C CYS A 404 19.86 -4.87 -76.98
N ILE A 405 18.99 -4.22 -77.72
CA ILE A 405 18.62 -4.56 -79.10
C ILE A 405 19.27 -3.53 -80.02
N LEU A 406 20.08 -4.07 -80.94
CA LEU A 406 20.77 -3.30 -81.96
C LEU A 406 20.01 -3.26 -83.27
N GLU A 407 20.02 -2.16 -83.97
CA GLU A 407 19.52 -2.05 -85.34
C GLU A 407 20.61 -2.38 -86.37
N ASN A 408 20.20 -2.65 -87.61
CA ASN A 408 21.07 -3.08 -88.72
C ASN A 408 22.06 -1.98 -89.16
N ASN A 409 21.91 -0.76 -88.67
CA ASN A 409 22.76 0.38 -88.98
C ASN A 409 24.03 0.40 -88.12
N VAL A 410 24.14 -0.48 -87.13
CA VAL A 410 25.28 -0.60 -86.24
C VAL A 410 25.73 -2.04 -86.08
N GLN A 411 27.03 -2.24 -85.91
CA GLN A 411 27.67 -3.53 -85.66
C GLN A 411 28.25 -3.57 -84.24
N TYR A 412 28.01 -4.66 -83.49
CA TYR A 412 28.56 -4.85 -82.15
C TYR A 412 30.06 -4.97 -82.20
N ILE A 413 30.75 -4.28 -81.29
CA ILE A 413 32.21 -4.36 -81.13
C ILE A 413 32.57 -5.00 -79.78
N SER A 414 32.02 -4.49 -78.71
CA SER A 414 32.30 -4.98 -77.35
C SER A 414 31.29 -4.55 -76.36
N SER A 415 31.21 -5.27 -75.23
CA SER A 415 30.44 -4.86 -74.06
C SER A 415 31.25 -5.10 -72.80
N ALA A 416 31.01 -4.27 -71.78
CA ALA A 416 31.65 -4.38 -70.45
C ALA A 416 30.75 -3.72 -69.42
N GLY A 417 30.94 -4.03 -68.14
CA GLY A 417 30.18 -3.37 -67.04
C GLY A 417 30.11 -4.21 -65.78
N ALA A 418 29.09 -3.99 -65.01
CA ALA A 418 28.84 -4.69 -63.72
C ALA A 418 28.79 -6.20 -63.89
N THR A 419 28.39 -6.71 -65.04
CA THR A 419 28.48 -8.12 -65.44
C THR A 419 28.95 -8.24 -66.88
N ALA A 420 29.52 -9.37 -67.26
CA ALA A 420 29.95 -9.63 -68.64
C ALA A 420 28.74 -9.76 -69.56
N GLY A 421 28.86 -9.32 -70.80
CA GLY A 421 27.84 -9.41 -71.84
C GLY A 421 28.31 -10.23 -73.01
N SER A 422 27.37 -10.81 -73.75
CA SER A 422 27.56 -11.53 -75.01
C SER A 422 26.53 -11.10 -76.06
N GLN A 423 26.93 -11.06 -77.31
CA GLN A 423 26.03 -10.83 -78.45
C GLN A 423 25.39 -12.13 -78.95
N GLU A 424 24.14 -12.12 -79.17
CA GLU A 424 23.36 -13.20 -79.83
C GLU A 424 22.45 -12.54 -80.88
N GLY A 425 22.83 -12.66 -82.15
CA GLY A 425 22.14 -11.95 -83.24
C GLY A 425 22.23 -10.44 -83.08
N GLN A 426 21.09 -9.76 -83.12
CA GLN A 426 20.96 -8.30 -82.87
C GLN A 426 20.77 -7.94 -81.38
N THR A 427 20.94 -8.89 -80.48
CA THR A 427 20.75 -8.64 -79.05
C THR A 427 22.07 -8.83 -78.29
N VAL A 428 22.41 -7.87 -77.48
CA VAL A 428 23.50 -7.97 -76.48
C VAL A 428 22.84 -8.27 -75.11
N ARG A 429 23.20 -9.43 -74.51
CA ARG A 429 22.64 -9.85 -73.22
C ARG A 429 23.79 -9.81 -72.22
N PHE A 430 23.52 -9.20 -71.05
CA PHE A 430 24.44 -9.27 -69.94
C PHE A 430 24.05 -10.40 -68.98
N PHE A 431 25.02 -11.04 -68.36
CA PHE A 431 24.74 -11.96 -67.26
C PHE A 431 23.96 -11.27 -66.16
N PRO A 432 23.08 -11.98 -65.50
CA PRO A 432 22.31 -11.35 -64.43
C PRO A 432 23.18 -10.73 -63.33
N LEU A 433 22.89 -9.51 -62.92
CA LEU A 433 23.43 -8.93 -61.70
C LEU A 433 22.66 -9.48 -60.52
N GLY A 434 23.37 -10.26 -59.65
CA GLY A 434 22.73 -11.00 -58.57
C GLY A 434 21.94 -10.13 -57.60
N SER A 435 22.49 -8.98 -57.24
CA SER A 435 21.83 -8.03 -56.33
C SER A 435 22.27 -6.58 -56.54
N LEU A 436 21.40 -5.63 -56.26
CA LEU A 436 21.68 -4.18 -56.23
C LEU A 436 21.04 -3.60 -54.95
N ALA A 437 21.90 -3.19 -54.02
CA ALA A 437 21.47 -2.65 -52.71
C ALA A 437 20.68 -1.35 -52.91
N PRO A 438 19.89 -0.91 -51.92
CA PRO A 438 19.26 0.39 -51.90
C PRO A 438 20.27 1.51 -52.15
N GLN A 439 19.88 2.49 -53.00
CA GLN A 439 20.67 3.65 -53.38
C GLN A 439 22.00 3.30 -54.13
N ALA A 440 22.19 2.03 -54.49
CA ALA A 440 23.32 1.63 -55.29
C ALA A 440 23.04 1.77 -56.79
N GLN A 441 24.11 1.95 -57.54
CA GLN A 441 24.12 2.07 -59.02
C GLN A 441 24.97 0.94 -59.63
N ALA A 442 24.55 0.50 -60.81
CA ALA A 442 25.29 -0.41 -61.65
C ALA A 442 25.30 0.14 -63.09
N ALA A 443 26.41 -0.02 -63.80
CA ALA A 443 26.50 0.50 -65.16
C ALA A 443 27.09 -0.58 -66.11
N TRP A 444 26.61 -0.54 -67.33
CA TRP A 444 27.12 -1.36 -68.42
C TRP A 444 27.41 -0.44 -69.61
N ARG A 445 28.22 -0.90 -70.51
CA ARG A 445 28.59 -0.17 -71.73
C ARG A 445 28.51 -1.12 -72.90
N VAL A 446 27.96 -0.66 -74.01
CA VAL A 446 27.97 -1.33 -75.31
C VAL A 446 28.65 -0.41 -76.32
N VAL A 447 29.65 -0.91 -77.00
CA VAL A 447 30.36 -0.20 -78.07
C VAL A 447 29.94 -0.83 -79.38
N VAL A 448 29.51 0.00 -80.33
CA VAL A 448 29.12 -0.42 -81.65
C VAL A 448 29.89 0.41 -82.71
N GLU A 449 30.04 -0.12 -83.92
CA GLU A 449 30.51 0.64 -85.09
C GLU A 449 29.31 1.01 -85.94
N ALA A 450 29.23 2.26 -86.34
CA ALA A 450 28.20 2.82 -87.27
C ALA A 450 28.49 2.33 -88.70
N VAL A 451 27.64 1.45 -89.24
CA VAL A 451 27.87 0.87 -90.57
C VAL A 451 26.96 1.43 -91.67
N ARG A 452 25.92 2.18 -91.27
CA ARG A 452 25.00 2.83 -92.21
C ARG A 452 24.41 4.11 -91.60
N SER A 453 24.32 5.19 -92.39
CA SER A 453 23.67 6.39 -91.93
C SER A 453 22.17 6.20 -91.70
N GLY A 454 21.64 7.01 -90.74
CA GLY A 454 20.21 7.03 -90.32
C GLY A 454 20.06 7.31 -88.83
N ASP A 455 18.80 7.50 -88.42
CA ASP A 455 18.43 7.61 -86.99
C ASP A 455 18.30 6.21 -86.41
N VAL A 456 19.21 5.84 -85.47
CA VAL A 456 19.31 4.57 -84.84
C VAL A 456 18.65 4.60 -83.49
N ARG A 457 17.83 3.53 -83.19
CA ARG A 457 17.20 3.37 -81.92
C ARG A 457 17.90 2.23 -81.12
N PHE A 458 18.68 2.62 -80.10
CA PHE A 458 19.29 1.64 -79.17
C PHE A 458 18.32 1.36 -78.06
N LYS A 459 17.61 0.22 -78.11
CA LYS A 459 16.62 -0.22 -77.14
C LYS A 459 17.23 -1.10 -76.06
N THR A 460 17.07 -0.70 -74.81
CA THR A 460 17.47 -1.48 -73.65
C THR A 460 16.25 -1.97 -72.90
N ILE A 461 16.26 -3.25 -72.48
CA ILE A 461 15.19 -3.93 -71.72
C ILE A 461 15.82 -4.39 -70.41
N MET A 462 15.26 -3.97 -69.29
CA MET A 462 15.60 -4.39 -67.95
C MET A 462 14.50 -5.22 -67.32
N ASN A 463 14.89 -6.38 -66.75
CA ASN A 463 14.05 -7.24 -65.89
C ASN A 463 14.71 -7.45 -64.57
N ALA A 464 13.94 -7.67 -63.49
CA ALA A 464 14.36 -8.07 -62.17
C ALA A 464 13.26 -8.92 -61.51
N ASP A 465 13.60 -9.65 -60.45
CA ASP A 465 12.61 -10.50 -59.75
C ASP A 465 11.41 -9.73 -59.22
N GLN A 466 11.62 -8.48 -58.89
CA GLN A 466 10.60 -7.60 -58.26
C GLN A 466 9.79 -6.78 -59.30
N LEU A 467 10.16 -6.86 -60.57
CA LEU A 467 9.45 -6.16 -61.63
C LEU A 467 8.38 -7.13 -62.25
N SER A 468 7.12 -6.72 -62.19
CA SER A 468 6.02 -7.45 -62.85
C SER A 468 6.01 -7.25 -64.39
N ARG A 469 6.67 -6.22 -64.89
CA ARG A 469 6.87 -5.92 -66.29
C ARG A 469 8.27 -5.43 -66.54
N PRO A 470 8.88 -5.68 -67.72
CA PRO A 470 10.15 -5.07 -68.08
C PRO A 470 10.10 -3.55 -68.08
N VAL A 471 11.19 -2.96 -67.71
CA VAL A 471 11.44 -1.51 -67.96
C VAL A 471 12.18 -1.40 -69.27
N GLU A 472 11.73 -0.57 -70.17
CA GLU A 472 12.31 -0.31 -71.49
C GLU A 472 12.71 1.14 -71.62
N GLU A 473 13.93 1.35 -72.16
CA GLU A 473 14.46 2.68 -72.48
C GLU A 473 15.03 2.60 -73.87
N THR A 474 14.88 3.71 -74.65
CA THR A 474 15.36 3.78 -76.00
C THR A 474 16.11 5.09 -76.21
N GLU A 475 17.37 4.99 -76.62
CA GLU A 475 18.22 6.12 -76.98
C GLU A 475 18.27 6.27 -78.51
N SER A 476 18.24 7.50 -78.94
CA SER A 476 18.26 7.85 -80.37
C SER A 476 19.61 8.46 -80.74
N THR A 477 20.32 7.85 -81.68
CA THR A 477 21.60 8.34 -82.15
C THR A 477 21.55 8.63 -83.64
N LEU A 478 21.90 9.81 -84.02
CA LEU A 478 22.00 10.23 -85.48
C LEU A 478 23.33 9.82 -86.07
N ILE A 479 23.30 8.91 -87.12
CA ILE A 479 24.49 8.47 -87.83
C ILE A 479 24.46 9.27 -89.21
N TYR A 480 25.55 9.88 -89.49
CA TYR A 480 25.76 10.62 -90.76
C TYR A 480 26.98 10.11 -91.52
N ASP A 481 27.04 10.34 -92.81
CA ASP A 481 28.11 9.95 -93.73
C ASP A 481 29.33 10.89 -93.71
#